data_acfc57d6bcede565348de60e1f7ec31f
#
_entry.id   acfc57d6bcede565348de60e1f7ec31f
#
_cell.length_a   1.000
_cell.length_b   1.000
_cell.length_c   1.000
_cell.angle_alpha   90.00
_cell.angle_beta   90.00
_cell.angle_gamma   90.00
#
_symmetry.space_group_name_H-M   'P 1'
#
loop_
_entity.id
_entity.type
_entity.pdbx_description
1 polymer ?
#
loop_
_entity_poly.entity_id
_entity_poly.type
_entity_poly.pdbx_seq_one_letter_code
_entity_poly.pdbx_strand_id
1 'polypeptide(L)'
;MSDRELIPNVNVTESSKLDSRSIRFLKDIFPDDLVDCSQLQEGGTLPNIDGYLDILCPDGTAREKVVVQVKHLTYPEKNGDVYYDIPQSIYAYAERHKGELVLFIACDYEHKKIYWRNISETSIEEFRNKSDHIQNTARYHFLDSEKCSENNVKETIELWRELYKKKMDSIKDDRKLADQFASKQRMCFNLISSELHGVKDSHIYRYQVDEVMQWITKDISRNEKSICLLAGDAGVGKSAVLKELISKNRNDGIKYLCIKADSIDDNGNPITLGELRDTLAYYSASAENVILIIDQIDALSQSLTNDRTHLNMMMAVLSSLEDWTNVKAVVSCRKYDLEYDSILNSLKDKSTIIEIGELSDEEVAMALDKLEEGLSKKVDCVTAKILRTVQVLNSFSILFQRNKSRINFNSQIELYDALWDTIILDSSSQYDVEIREQLMYKIAETIRKAGTLNPQFAPTSSQKQAYEYLASNGLIRREGCAVSFFHQSFYEYTLARHYSENNSLFATDIKKEIQGLEMRSMVKAVLD
;
A
#
# COMPACT_ATOMS: atom_id res chain seq x y z
N MET A 1 11.32 59.23 20.57
CA MET A 1 12.42 58.64 19.81
C MET A 1 12.53 57.19 20.25
N SER A 2 12.04 56.28 19.48
CA SER A 2 11.98 54.85 19.80
C SER A 2 13.28 54.19 19.34
N ASP A 3 13.96 53.57 20.28
CA ASP A 3 15.13 52.72 20.02
C ASP A 3 14.74 51.58 19.08
N ARG A 4 15.23 51.64 17.85
CA ARG A 4 15.22 50.48 16.94
C ARG A 4 16.26 49.50 17.46
N GLU A 5 15.81 48.38 18.03
CA GLU A 5 16.66 47.25 18.30
C GLU A 5 17.36 46.83 17.00
N LEU A 6 18.68 46.94 16.98
CA LEU A 6 19.53 46.43 15.92
C LEU A 6 19.42 44.92 15.91
N ILE A 7 19.05 44.33 14.77
CA ILE A 7 19.09 42.88 14.52
C ILE A 7 20.52 42.44 14.91
N PRO A 8 20.68 41.47 15.84
CA PRO A 8 22.00 41.02 16.23
C PRO A 8 22.74 40.46 15.00
N ASN A 9 23.95 40.95 14.77
CA ASN A 9 24.83 40.41 13.75
C ASN A 9 25.02 38.90 14.01
N VAL A 10 24.67 38.07 13.02
CA VAL A 10 24.92 36.65 13.03
C VAL A 10 26.44 36.49 13.04
N ASN A 11 27.02 36.17 14.21
CA ASN A 11 28.44 35.89 14.33
C ASN A 11 28.77 34.62 13.55
N VAL A 12 29.50 34.79 12.44
CA VAL A 12 30.06 33.68 11.68
C VAL A 12 31.05 32.97 12.57
N THR A 13 30.75 31.75 13.02
CA THR A 13 31.62 30.97 13.91
C THR A 13 32.93 30.63 13.21
N GLU A 14 34.04 30.41 13.99
CA GLU A 14 35.30 29.96 13.40
C GLU A 14 35.14 28.67 12.59
N SER A 15 34.33 27.73 13.06
CA SER A 15 33.99 26.50 12.33
C SER A 15 33.39 26.78 10.95
N SER A 16 32.48 27.73 10.85
CA SER A 16 31.86 28.12 9.57
C SER A 16 32.87 28.72 8.59
N LYS A 17 33.89 29.45 9.09
CA LYS A 17 34.96 29.98 8.23
C LYS A 17 35.89 28.87 7.73
N LEU A 18 36.15 27.85 8.54
CA LEU A 18 36.98 26.70 8.18
C LEU A 18 36.27 25.83 7.14
N ASP A 19 34.98 25.59 7.31
CA ASP A 19 34.15 24.85 6.33
C ASP A 19 34.11 25.59 4.97
N SER A 20 33.96 26.92 4.97
CA SER A 20 34.01 27.72 3.72
C SER A 20 35.40 27.63 3.03
N ARG A 21 36.50 27.57 3.80
CA ARG A 21 37.82 27.33 3.22
C ARG A 21 37.94 25.93 2.62
N SER A 22 37.37 24.94 3.26
CA SER A 22 37.35 23.56 2.77
C SER A 22 36.59 23.44 1.43
N ILE A 23 35.47 24.16 1.26
CA ILE A 23 34.73 24.23 -0.01
C ILE A 23 35.57 24.89 -1.12
N ARG A 24 36.30 25.97 -0.81
CA ARG A 24 37.22 26.61 -1.78
C ARG A 24 38.35 25.68 -2.18
N PHE A 25 38.93 25.00 -1.22
CA PHE A 25 39.98 24.02 -1.47
C PHE A 25 39.49 22.86 -2.36
N LEU A 26 38.25 22.40 -2.17
CA LEU A 26 37.63 21.43 -3.07
C LEU A 26 37.53 21.94 -4.52
N LYS A 27 37.16 23.20 -4.70
CA LYS A 27 37.09 23.83 -6.03
C LYS A 27 38.47 23.95 -6.69
N ASP A 28 39.52 24.12 -5.89
CA ASP A 28 40.90 24.25 -6.38
C ASP A 28 41.53 22.90 -6.74
N ILE A 29 41.19 21.81 -6.04
CA ILE A 29 41.83 20.50 -6.21
C ILE A 29 41.20 19.68 -7.36
N PHE A 30 39.88 19.85 -7.62
CA PHE A 30 39.22 19.14 -8.71
C PHE A 30 39.38 19.89 -10.02
N PRO A 31 39.78 19.20 -11.12
CA PRO A 31 39.84 19.81 -12.45
C PRO A 31 38.46 20.20 -12.95
N ASP A 32 38.29 21.41 -13.48
CA ASP A 32 37.03 21.94 -13.96
C ASP A 32 36.45 21.16 -15.16
N ASP A 33 37.33 20.44 -15.89
CA ASP A 33 36.94 19.57 -16.99
C ASP A 33 36.41 18.19 -16.53
N LEU A 34 36.57 17.85 -15.24
CA LEU A 34 36.12 16.58 -14.66
C LEU A 34 35.01 16.74 -13.63
N VAL A 35 35.03 17.82 -12.84
CA VAL A 35 34.04 18.05 -11.77
C VAL A 35 33.62 19.51 -11.74
N ASP A 36 32.33 19.76 -11.86
CA ASP A 36 31.75 21.09 -11.65
C ASP A 36 31.32 21.25 -10.18
N CYS A 37 32.03 22.12 -9.45
CA CYS A 37 31.78 22.46 -8.06
C CYS A 37 30.90 23.72 -7.89
N SER A 38 30.28 24.23 -8.94
CA SER A 38 29.54 25.51 -8.92
C SER A 38 28.33 25.49 -7.98
N GLN A 39 27.75 24.31 -7.71
CA GLN A 39 26.59 24.14 -6.85
C GLN A 39 26.93 23.96 -5.36
N LEU A 40 28.22 24.06 -4.97
CA LEU A 40 28.62 24.08 -3.57
C LEU A 40 28.39 25.47 -2.96
N GLN A 41 27.68 25.50 -1.84
CA GLN A 41 27.31 26.74 -1.15
C GLN A 41 28.16 26.96 0.09
N GLU A 42 28.85 28.10 0.18
CA GLU A 42 29.51 28.54 1.38
C GLU A 42 28.49 29.09 2.39
N GLY A 43 28.53 28.61 3.63
CA GLY A 43 27.68 29.15 4.71
C GLY A 43 26.41 28.38 5.06
N GLY A 44 26.21 27.14 4.55
CA GLY A 44 25.22 26.21 5.10
C GLY A 44 23.75 26.62 4.87
N THR A 45 23.39 27.00 3.65
CA THR A 45 22.00 27.36 3.31
C THR A 45 21.09 26.16 3.14
N LEU A 46 21.65 24.97 2.88
CA LEU A 46 20.89 23.72 2.81
C LEU A 46 21.02 22.92 4.11
N PRO A 47 19.93 22.43 4.69
CA PRO A 47 19.99 21.61 5.89
C PRO A 47 20.76 20.30 5.61
N ASN A 48 21.81 20.05 6.42
CA ASN A 48 22.57 18.79 6.46
C ASN A 48 23.48 18.47 5.25
N ILE A 49 23.53 19.29 4.21
CA ILE A 49 24.43 19.15 3.06
C ILE A 49 25.03 20.52 2.70
N ASP A 50 26.17 20.51 2.01
CA ASP A 50 26.80 21.73 1.51
C ASP A 50 26.58 21.95 0.01
N GLY A 51 25.92 21.00 -0.66
CA GLY A 51 25.53 21.11 -2.07
C GLY A 51 25.79 19.86 -2.88
N TYR A 52 26.04 20.08 -4.16
CA TYR A 52 26.23 19.03 -5.16
C TYR A 52 27.55 19.22 -5.90
N LEU A 53 28.18 18.08 -6.24
CA LEU A 53 29.23 17.99 -7.24
C LEU A 53 28.66 17.37 -8.49
N ASP A 54 28.85 17.96 -9.64
CA ASP A 54 28.52 17.35 -10.92
C ASP A 54 29.78 16.75 -11.54
N ILE A 55 29.89 15.41 -11.58
CA ILE A 55 30.97 14.72 -12.28
C ILE A 55 30.66 14.74 -13.78
N LEU A 56 31.54 15.33 -14.59
CA LEU A 56 31.35 15.50 -16.01
C LEU A 56 31.72 14.22 -16.77
N CYS A 57 30.83 13.72 -17.62
CA CYS A 57 31.17 12.60 -18.49
C CYS A 57 32.17 12.99 -19.56
N PRO A 58 33.09 12.09 -19.99
CA PRO A 58 34.15 12.38 -20.97
C PRO A 58 33.63 12.89 -22.32
N ASP A 59 32.39 12.55 -22.65
CA ASP A 59 31.69 12.98 -23.89
C ASP A 59 30.95 14.33 -23.75
N GLY A 60 30.95 14.92 -22.55
CA GLY A 60 30.28 16.19 -22.24
C GLY A 60 28.73 16.14 -22.27
N THR A 61 28.12 14.97 -22.44
CA THR A 61 26.67 14.86 -22.67
C THR A 61 25.85 14.63 -21.40
N ALA A 62 26.46 14.14 -20.29
CA ALA A 62 25.79 13.85 -19.04
C ALA A 62 26.58 14.37 -17.84
N ARG A 63 25.85 14.63 -16.74
CA ARG A 63 26.42 14.99 -15.44
C ARG A 63 25.92 13.99 -14.40
N GLU A 64 26.87 13.42 -13.66
CA GLU A 64 26.57 12.52 -12.55
C GLU A 64 26.55 13.37 -11.26
N LYS A 65 25.36 13.58 -10.71
CA LYS A 65 25.16 14.46 -9.56
C LYS A 65 25.40 13.72 -8.25
N VAL A 66 26.34 14.20 -7.45
CA VAL A 66 26.73 13.65 -6.14
C VAL A 66 26.45 14.67 -5.05
N VAL A 67 25.73 14.25 -4.02
CA VAL A 67 25.44 15.08 -2.83
C VAL A 67 26.64 15.04 -1.90
N VAL A 68 27.04 16.19 -1.39
CA VAL A 68 28.19 16.27 -0.48
C VAL A 68 27.93 17.09 0.78
N GLN A 69 28.49 16.61 1.89
CA GLN A 69 28.74 17.41 3.08
C GLN A 69 30.24 17.58 3.24
N VAL A 70 30.73 18.82 3.31
CA VAL A 70 32.16 19.16 3.34
C VAL A 70 32.51 19.74 4.71
N LYS A 71 33.50 19.17 5.34
CA LYS A 71 34.00 19.64 6.66
C LYS A 71 35.49 19.85 6.65
N HIS A 72 35.93 20.75 7.51
CA HIS A 72 37.36 20.87 7.82
C HIS A 72 37.83 19.70 8.70
N LEU A 73 38.94 19.06 8.35
CA LEU A 73 39.53 18.00 9.17
C LEU A 73 40.11 18.60 10.47
N THR A 74 39.46 18.30 11.59
CA THR A 74 39.81 18.85 12.90
C THR A 74 41.06 18.21 13.50
N TYR A 75 41.28 16.93 13.17
CA TYR A 75 42.39 16.14 13.72
C TYR A 75 43.31 15.69 12.58
N PRO A 76 44.52 16.28 12.48
CA PRO A 76 45.47 15.90 11.45
C PRO A 76 45.97 14.46 11.66
N GLU A 77 46.46 13.85 10.57
CA GLU A 77 46.98 12.50 10.53
C GLU A 77 48.02 12.25 11.64
N LYS A 78 47.79 11.25 12.49
CA LYS A 78 48.76 10.75 13.46
C LYS A 78 49.05 9.28 13.18
N ASN A 79 50.33 8.96 12.91
CA ASN A 79 50.79 7.59 12.66
C ASN A 79 50.01 6.85 11.54
N GLY A 80 49.57 7.56 10.51
CA GLY A 80 48.80 7.00 9.41
C GLY A 80 47.30 6.86 9.65
N ASP A 81 46.82 7.16 10.87
CA ASP A 81 45.40 7.07 11.21
C ASP A 81 44.75 8.45 11.13
N VAL A 82 43.63 8.52 10.40
CA VAL A 82 42.79 9.71 10.22
C VAL A 82 41.36 9.37 10.50
N TYR A 83 40.71 10.12 11.39
CA TYR A 83 39.32 9.91 11.73
C TYR A 83 38.53 11.21 11.75
N TYR A 84 37.19 11.07 11.64
CA TYR A 84 36.25 12.16 11.82
C TYR A 84 35.01 11.67 12.57
N ASP A 85 34.46 12.51 13.43
CA ASP A 85 33.19 12.26 14.11
C ASP A 85 32.05 12.74 13.19
N ILE A 86 31.59 11.87 12.29
CA ILE A 86 30.58 12.18 11.24
C ILE A 86 29.21 12.45 11.89
N PRO A 87 28.57 13.59 11.58
CA PRO A 87 27.28 13.95 12.17
C PRO A 87 26.15 13.00 11.79
N GLN A 88 25.22 12.72 12.71
CA GLN A 88 24.00 11.95 12.46
C GLN A 88 23.16 12.52 11.32
N SER A 89 23.19 13.84 11.14
CA SER A 89 22.39 14.54 10.15
C SER A 89 22.63 14.10 8.71
N ILE A 90 23.87 13.71 8.34
CA ILE A 90 24.16 13.23 6.97
C ILE A 90 23.67 11.79 6.78
N TYR A 91 23.72 10.93 7.80
CA TYR A 91 23.14 9.60 7.74
C TYR A 91 21.62 9.67 7.59
N ALA A 92 20.96 10.56 8.36
CA ALA A 92 19.52 10.80 8.25
C ALA A 92 19.15 11.39 6.89
N TYR A 93 20.00 12.25 6.30
CA TYR A 93 19.80 12.75 4.94
C TYR A 93 19.87 11.61 3.93
N ALA A 94 20.94 10.80 3.95
CA ALA A 94 21.14 9.70 3.01
C ALA A 94 20.02 8.63 3.11
N GLU A 95 19.51 8.39 4.31
CA GLU A 95 18.39 7.49 4.54
C GLU A 95 17.09 7.97 3.90
N ARG A 96 16.83 9.28 3.95
CA ARG A 96 15.64 9.89 3.34
C ARG A 96 15.76 10.03 1.82
N HIS A 97 16.97 10.17 1.29
CA HIS A 97 17.26 10.41 -0.13
C HIS A 97 17.99 9.21 -0.74
N LYS A 98 17.37 8.04 -0.64
CA LYS A 98 17.95 6.76 -1.13
C LYS A 98 18.32 6.77 -2.61
N GLY A 99 17.73 7.69 -3.39
CA GLY A 99 18.02 7.89 -4.82
C GLY A 99 19.33 8.62 -5.13
N GLU A 100 20.03 9.14 -4.13
CA GLU A 100 21.22 9.98 -4.30
C GLU A 100 22.48 9.28 -3.81
N LEU A 101 23.61 9.51 -4.49
CA LEU A 101 24.93 9.18 -3.96
C LEU A 101 25.33 10.30 -2.99
N VAL A 102 25.52 9.95 -1.73
CA VAL A 102 25.86 10.91 -0.66
C VAL A 102 27.28 10.65 -0.17
N LEU A 103 28.15 11.65 -0.28
CA LEU A 103 29.51 11.60 0.20
C LEU A 103 29.72 12.57 1.37
N PHE A 104 30.37 12.10 2.40
CA PHE A 104 30.98 12.95 3.44
C PHE A 104 32.41 13.21 3.06
N ILE A 105 32.85 14.48 3.08
CA ILE A 105 34.20 14.90 2.71
C ILE A 105 34.84 15.71 3.84
N ALA A 106 36.00 15.27 4.31
CA ALA A 106 36.83 16.00 5.26
C ALA A 106 38.10 16.53 4.58
N CYS A 107 38.32 17.85 4.64
CA CYS A 107 39.41 18.52 3.94
C CYS A 107 40.53 18.89 4.91
N ASP A 108 41.73 18.44 4.59
CA ASP A 108 42.98 18.94 5.13
C ASP A 108 43.65 19.83 4.08
N TYR A 109 43.28 21.11 4.08
CA TYR A 109 43.81 22.07 3.11
C TYR A 109 45.26 22.47 3.36
N GLU A 110 45.81 22.25 4.59
CA GLU A 110 47.19 22.52 4.94
C GLU A 110 48.13 21.50 4.27
N HIS A 111 47.73 20.23 4.24
CA HIS A 111 48.51 19.16 3.62
C HIS A 111 47.99 18.79 2.24
N LYS A 112 47.04 19.54 1.70
CA LYS A 112 46.44 19.32 0.39
C LYS A 112 45.88 17.91 0.20
N LYS A 113 45.16 17.40 1.21
CA LYS A 113 44.51 16.07 1.21
C LYS A 113 43.01 16.19 1.43
N ILE A 114 42.28 15.26 0.86
CA ILE A 114 40.85 15.06 1.06
C ILE A 114 40.63 13.63 1.54
N TYR A 115 39.75 13.48 2.50
CA TYR A 115 39.29 12.20 3.00
C TYR A 115 37.78 12.13 2.75
N TRP A 116 37.31 11.03 2.18
CA TRP A 116 35.90 10.92 1.81
C TRP A 116 35.31 9.58 2.21
N ARG A 117 34.01 9.54 2.45
CA ARG A 117 33.23 8.34 2.74
C ARG A 117 31.92 8.37 2.00
N ASN A 118 31.56 7.24 1.37
CA ASN A 118 30.23 6.99 0.87
C ASN A 118 29.28 6.66 2.03
N ILE A 119 28.20 7.44 2.18
CA ILE A 119 27.14 7.19 3.16
C ILE A 119 26.12 6.23 2.54
N SER A 120 26.46 4.95 2.57
CA SER A 120 25.67 3.84 2.02
C SER A 120 24.70 3.29 3.08
N GLU A 121 23.81 2.39 2.66
CA GLU A 121 22.89 1.67 3.56
C GLU A 121 23.67 0.91 4.64
N THR A 122 24.78 0.25 4.27
CA THR A 122 25.65 -0.43 5.23
C THR A 122 26.20 0.54 6.28
N SER A 123 26.63 1.75 5.86
CA SER A 123 27.12 2.75 6.81
C SER A 123 26.02 3.32 7.71
N ILE A 124 24.79 3.39 7.23
CA ILE A 124 23.61 3.77 8.04
C ILE A 124 23.31 2.69 9.09
N GLU A 125 23.35 1.42 8.71
CA GLU A 125 23.18 0.30 9.64
C GLU A 125 24.30 0.24 10.69
N GLU A 126 25.55 0.45 10.27
CA GLU A 126 26.70 0.56 11.19
C GLU A 126 26.51 1.69 12.20
N PHE A 127 26.01 2.84 11.73
CA PHE A 127 25.69 3.96 12.60
C PHE A 127 24.62 3.59 13.63
N ARG A 128 23.52 2.97 13.20
CA ARG A 128 22.41 2.52 14.07
C ARG A 128 22.89 1.53 15.13
N ASN A 129 23.76 0.59 14.75
CA ASN A 129 24.25 -0.46 15.64
C ASN A 129 25.31 0.04 16.65
N LYS A 130 26.03 1.11 16.32
CA LYS A 130 27.07 1.69 17.20
C LYS A 130 26.57 2.81 18.11
N SER A 131 25.45 3.42 17.79
CA SER A 131 24.89 4.51 18.58
C SER A 131 24.17 3.97 19.81
N ASP A 132 24.84 3.92 20.94
CA ASP A 132 24.15 4.17 22.21
C ASP A 132 23.45 5.52 22.06
N HIS A 133 22.14 5.57 22.19
CA HIS A 133 21.18 6.63 21.84
C HIS A 133 21.48 8.07 22.31
N ILE A 134 22.69 8.40 22.63
CA ILE A 134 23.16 9.67 23.25
C ILE A 134 24.14 10.46 22.37
N GLN A 135 24.68 9.88 21.30
CA GLN A 135 25.68 10.56 20.48
C GLN A 135 25.13 11.01 19.13
N ASN A 136 25.18 12.34 18.88
CA ASN A 136 24.78 12.94 17.58
C ASN A 136 25.86 12.77 16.49
N THR A 137 26.92 11.98 16.72
CA THR A 137 28.03 11.73 15.78
C THR A 137 28.51 10.28 15.88
N ALA A 138 29.08 9.75 14.81
CA ALA A 138 29.79 8.46 14.81
C ALA A 138 31.23 8.62 14.35
N ARG A 139 32.18 8.13 15.14
CA ARG A 139 33.61 8.12 14.77
C ARG A 139 33.87 7.16 13.63
N TYR A 140 34.48 7.68 12.59
CA TYR A 140 34.89 6.92 11.43
C TYR A 140 36.36 7.11 11.13
N HIS A 141 37.11 6.02 10.95
CA HIS A 141 38.50 5.99 10.54
C HIS A 141 38.56 5.78 9.03
N PHE A 142 39.14 6.75 8.31
CA PHE A 142 39.20 6.68 6.85
C PHE A 142 40.21 5.63 6.39
N LEU A 143 39.82 4.88 5.37
CA LEU A 143 40.65 3.88 4.72
C LEU A 143 41.66 4.57 3.77
N ASP A 144 42.76 3.88 3.42
CA ASP A 144 43.71 4.40 2.45
C ASP A 144 43.08 4.65 1.07
N SER A 145 42.13 3.85 0.68
CA SER A 145 41.34 4.02 -0.56
C SER A 145 40.41 5.25 -0.53
N GLU A 146 40.15 5.81 0.63
CA GLU A 146 39.28 6.96 0.84
C GLU A 146 40.09 8.28 0.98
N LYS A 147 41.37 8.24 0.63
CA LYS A 147 42.26 9.41 0.61
C LYS A 147 42.43 9.93 -0.81
N CYS A 148 42.24 11.23 -1.01
CA CYS A 148 42.46 11.91 -2.27
C CYS A 148 43.48 13.04 -2.11
N SER A 149 44.30 13.21 -3.12
CA SER A 149 45.30 14.28 -3.27
C SER A 149 45.45 14.65 -4.73
N GLU A 150 46.22 15.70 -5.05
CA GLU A 150 46.48 16.10 -6.44
C GLU A 150 47.02 14.94 -7.31
N ASN A 151 47.70 13.96 -6.72
CA ASN A 151 48.33 12.85 -7.45
C ASN A 151 47.33 11.74 -7.86
N ASN A 152 46.19 11.57 -7.14
CA ASN A 152 45.22 10.50 -7.37
C ASN A 152 43.80 11.02 -7.52
N VAL A 153 43.62 12.31 -7.80
CA VAL A 153 42.30 12.93 -7.95
C VAL A 153 41.46 12.27 -9.07
N LYS A 154 42.08 11.92 -10.20
CA LYS A 154 41.40 11.25 -11.32
C LYS A 154 40.91 9.86 -10.93
N GLU A 155 41.73 9.09 -10.22
CA GLU A 155 41.35 7.77 -9.72
C GLU A 155 40.20 7.86 -8.72
N THR A 156 40.20 8.86 -7.85
CA THR A 156 39.11 9.12 -6.91
C THR A 156 37.81 9.45 -7.64
N ILE A 157 37.84 10.27 -8.69
CA ILE A 157 36.68 10.62 -9.49
C ILE A 157 36.10 9.36 -10.20
N GLU A 158 36.96 8.48 -10.74
CA GLU A 158 36.50 7.23 -11.34
C GLU A 158 35.85 6.31 -10.31
N LEU A 159 36.38 6.21 -9.08
CA LEU A 159 35.73 5.49 -8.00
C LEU A 159 34.34 6.06 -7.66
N TRP A 160 34.18 7.38 -7.64
CA TRP A 160 32.89 8.02 -7.41
C TRP A 160 31.90 7.76 -8.55
N ARG A 161 32.37 7.72 -9.82
CA ARG A 161 31.58 7.29 -10.98
C ARG A 161 31.09 5.86 -10.85
N GLU A 162 31.97 4.94 -10.44
CA GLU A 162 31.57 3.56 -10.21
C GLU A 162 30.54 3.43 -9.10
N LEU A 163 30.70 4.16 -8.01
CA LEU A 163 29.72 4.21 -6.92
C LEU A 163 28.38 4.76 -7.39
N TYR A 164 28.41 5.86 -8.18
CA TYR A 164 27.21 6.45 -8.77
C TYR A 164 26.50 5.45 -9.68
N LYS A 165 27.25 4.80 -10.59
CA LYS A 165 26.70 3.80 -11.49
C LYS A 165 26.06 2.62 -10.76
N LYS A 166 26.76 2.07 -9.75
CA LYS A 166 26.21 1.00 -8.92
C LYS A 166 24.93 1.44 -8.21
N LYS A 167 24.90 2.67 -7.69
CA LYS A 167 23.71 3.24 -7.05
C LYS A 167 22.55 3.38 -8.02
N MET A 168 22.79 3.90 -9.23
CA MET A 168 21.76 4.06 -10.25
C MET A 168 21.24 2.72 -10.80
N ASP A 169 22.09 1.72 -10.93
CA ASP A 169 21.67 0.37 -11.34
C ASP A 169 20.80 -0.29 -10.26
N SER A 170 21.18 -0.17 -8.98
CA SER A 170 20.35 -0.61 -7.85
C SER A 170 18.97 0.04 -7.88
N ILE A 171 18.89 1.35 -8.11
CA ILE A 171 17.62 2.08 -8.18
C ILE A 171 16.75 1.61 -9.37
N LYS A 172 17.36 1.29 -10.52
CA LYS A 172 16.62 0.74 -11.67
C LYS A 172 16.03 -0.63 -11.36
N ASP A 173 16.76 -1.48 -10.65
CA ASP A 173 16.28 -2.79 -10.22
C ASP A 173 15.17 -2.65 -9.18
N ASP A 174 15.33 -1.77 -8.18
CA ASP A 174 14.30 -1.44 -7.19
C ASP A 174 13.04 -0.91 -7.87
N ARG A 175 13.18 -0.02 -8.87
CA ARG A 175 12.06 0.47 -9.67
C ARG A 175 11.31 -0.65 -10.36
N LYS A 176 12.04 -1.56 -11.00
CA LYS A 176 11.44 -2.69 -11.72
C LYS A 176 10.67 -3.60 -10.76
N LEU A 177 11.25 -3.90 -9.59
CA LEU A 177 10.60 -4.70 -8.55
C LEU A 177 9.36 -3.99 -8.00
N ALA A 178 9.48 -2.70 -7.68
CA ALA A 178 8.37 -1.89 -7.18
C ALA A 178 7.23 -1.77 -8.19
N ASP A 179 7.52 -1.58 -9.48
CA ASP A 179 6.51 -1.50 -10.54
C ASP A 179 5.87 -2.88 -10.79
N GLN A 180 6.60 -3.97 -10.69
CA GLN A 180 6.05 -5.33 -10.74
C GLN A 180 5.10 -5.59 -9.58
N PHE A 181 5.50 -5.23 -8.34
CA PHE A 181 4.67 -5.33 -7.16
C PHE A 181 3.37 -4.51 -7.32
N ALA A 182 3.48 -3.23 -7.67
CA ALA A 182 2.34 -2.35 -7.87
C ALA A 182 1.39 -2.84 -8.99
N SER A 183 1.93 -3.43 -10.06
CA SER A 183 1.14 -4.00 -11.15
C SER A 183 0.33 -5.21 -10.69
N LYS A 184 0.96 -6.16 -9.98
CA LYS A 184 0.27 -7.33 -9.41
C LYS A 184 -0.89 -6.91 -8.51
N GLN A 185 -0.66 -5.93 -7.64
CA GLN A 185 -1.66 -5.49 -6.67
C GLN A 185 -2.82 -4.70 -7.29
N ARG A 186 -2.59 -3.94 -8.36
CA ARG A 186 -3.65 -3.23 -9.08
C ARG A 186 -4.70 -4.16 -9.68
N MET A 187 -4.32 -5.37 -10.07
CA MET A 187 -5.24 -6.35 -10.64
C MET A 187 -6.34 -6.75 -9.63
N CYS A 188 -6.04 -6.75 -8.33
CA CYS A 188 -6.99 -7.12 -7.28
C CYS A 188 -8.25 -6.25 -7.23
N PHE A 189 -8.19 -4.99 -7.69
CA PHE A 189 -9.33 -4.07 -7.72
C PHE A 189 -10.10 -4.06 -9.05
N ASN A 190 -9.59 -4.70 -10.10
CA ASN A 190 -10.22 -4.69 -11.42
C ASN A 190 -11.57 -5.41 -11.45
N LEU A 191 -11.76 -6.42 -10.58
CA LEU A 191 -12.98 -7.21 -10.51
C LEU A 191 -14.11 -6.54 -9.71
N ILE A 192 -13.80 -5.48 -8.95
CA ILE A 192 -14.82 -4.76 -8.19
C ILE A 192 -15.58 -3.87 -9.16
N SER A 193 -16.89 -4.03 -9.27
CA SER A 193 -17.75 -3.13 -10.03
C SER A 193 -18.26 -2.02 -9.11
N SER A 194 -18.21 -0.79 -9.59
CA SER A 194 -18.92 0.36 -9.00
C SER A 194 -20.33 0.54 -9.60
N GLU A 195 -20.69 -0.28 -10.60
CA GLU A 195 -21.99 -0.29 -11.24
C GLU A 195 -22.77 -1.55 -10.86
N LEU A 196 -24.09 -1.47 -10.90
CA LEU A 196 -24.96 -2.63 -10.74
C LEU A 196 -24.75 -3.60 -11.90
N HIS A 197 -24.81 -4.89 -11.60
CA HIS A 197 -24.57 -5.93 -12.59
C HIS A 197 -25.48 -5.76 -13.82
N GLY A 198 -24.86 -5.70 -15.00
CA GLY A 198 -25.57 -5.62 -16.28
C GLY A 198 -26.27 -4.29 -16.60
N VAL A 199 -26.11 -3.26 -15.78
CA VAL A 199 -26.74 -1.95 -15.98
C VAL A 199 -25.68 -0.89 -16.18
N LYS A 200 -25.61 -0.35 -17.40
CA LYS A 200 -24.69 0.75 -17.72
C LYS A 200 -25.11 2.04 -17.02
N ASP A 201 -24.14 2.87 -16.66
CA ASP A 201 -24.33 4.17 -16.01
C ASP A 201 -25.09 4.08 -14.67
N SER A 202 -25.07 2.90 -14.02
CA SER A 202 -25.71 2.66 -12.73
C SER A 202 -24.79 2.93 -11.55
N HIS A 203 -23.73 3.71 -11.75
CA HIS A 203 -22.78 4.07 -10.71
C HIS A 203 -23.50 4.69 -9.50
N ILE A 204 -23.25 4.14 -8.31
CA ILE A 204 -23.74 4.65 -7.03
C ILE A 204 -22.63 5.48 -6.42
N TYR A 205 -22.78 6.80 -6.46
CA TYR A 205 -21.80 7.71 -5.91
C TYR A 205 -21.79 7.66 -4.39
N ARG A 206 -20.58 7.59 -3.81
CA ARG A 206 -20.37 7.58 -2.37
C ARG A 206 -19.54 8.80 -1.98
N TYR A 207 -20.12 9.75 -1.26
CA TYR A 207 -19.46 11.00 -0.85
C TYR A 207 -18.19 10.77 -0.01
N GLN A 208 -18.07 9.60 0.63
CA GLN A 208 -16.85 9.21 1.36
C GLN A 208 -15.61 9.16 0.46
N VAL A 209 -15.76 9.00 -0.84
CA VAL A 209 -14.63 9.12 -1.78
C VAL A 209 -14.03 10.52 -1.70
N ASP A 210 -14.86 11.56 -1.66
CA ASP A 210 -14.38 12.94 -1.57
C ASP A 210 -13.82 13.27 -0.18
N GLU A 211 -14.37 12.69 0.89
CA GLU A 211 -13.82 12.84 2.24
C GLU A 211 -12.41 12.24 2.34
N VAL A 212 -12.21 11.03 1.79
CA VAL A 212 -10.89 10.39 1.73
C VAL A 212 -9.94 11.22 0.88
N MET A 213 -10.40 11.75 -0.27
CA MET A 213 -9.60 12.61 -1.13
C MET A 213 -9.14 13.87 -0.42
N GLN A 214 -10.05 14.56 0.28
CA GLN A 214 -9.71 15.73 1.08
C GLN A 214 -8.68 15.40 2.16
N TRP A 215 -8.81 14.21 2.79
CA TRP A 215 -7.84 13.74 3.77
C TRP A 215 -6.47 13.44 3.14
N ILE A 216 -6.43 12.82 1.95
CA ILE A 216 -5.18 12.52 1.22
C ILE A 216 -4.43 13.80 0.85
N THR A 217 -5.15 14.83 0.38
CA THR A 217 -4.56 16.08 -0.13
C THR A 217 -4.13 17.07 0.95
N LYS A 218 -4.53 16.85 2.21
CA LYS A 218 -4.02 17.66 3.32
C LYS A 218 -2.54 17.36 3.57
N ASP A 219 -1.74 18.42 3.77
CA ASP A 219 -0.36 18.25 4.21
C ASP A 219 -0.30 17.54 5.56
N ILE A 220 0.62 16.59 5.70
CA ILE A 220 0.87 15.94 6.98
C ILE A 220 1.62 16.94 7.87
N SER A 221 0.92 17.70 8.68
CA SER A 221 1.56 18.40 9.80
C SER A 221 2.02 17.35 10.83
N ARG A 222 3.11 17.63 11.56
CA ARG A 222 3.76 16.70 12.51
C ARG A 222 2.84 16.05 13.55
N ASN A 223 1.58 16.47 13.66
CA ASN A 223 0.56 15.98 14.59
C ASN A 223 -0.65 15.34 13.91
N GLU A 224 -0.68 15.18 12.58
CA GLU A 224 -1.80 14.58 11.88
C GLU A 224 -1.59 13.07 11.68
N LYS A 225 -2.68 12.32 11.75
CA LYS A 225 -2.67 10.87 11.61
C LYS A 225 -2.39 10.49 10.17
N SER A 226 -1.41 9.62 9.94
CA SER A 226 -1.02 9.10 8.62
C SER A 226 -1.92 7.97 8.11
N ILE A 227 -2.89 7.52 8.91
CA ILE A 227 -3.81 6.42 8.59
C ILE A 227 -5.24 6.93 8.52
N CYS A 228 -5.94 6.64 7.42
CA CYS A 228 -7.39 6.76 7.27
C CYS A 228 -8.03 5.38 7.33
N LEU A 229 -8.94 5.17 8.26
CA LEU A 229 -9.64 3.91 8.45
C LEU A 229 -11.07 4.02 7.90
N LEU A 230 -11.36 3.27 6.83
CA LEU A 230 -12.70 3.12 6.28
C LEU A 230 -13.45 2.03 7.05
N ALA A 231 -14.28 2.43 8.00
CA ALA A 231 -15.05 1.52 8.84
C ALA A 231 -16.49 1.36 8.30
N GLY A 232 -16.99 0.13 8.24
CA GLY A 232 -18.37 -0.12 7.80
C GLY A 232 -18.70 -1.61 7.84
N ASP A 233 -20.00 -1.93 7.82
CA ASP A 233 -20.45 -3.31 7.84
C ASP A 233 -20.10 -4.09 6.56
N ALA A 234 -20.31 -5.40 6.56
CA ALA A 234 -20.10 -6.21 5.38
C ALA A 234 -21.06 -5.77 4.25
N GLY A 235 -20.55 -5.69 3.02
CA GLY A 235 -21.39 -5.41 1.84
C GLY A 235 -21.79 -3.95 1.60
N VAL A 236 -21.42 -2.99 2.47
CA VAL A 236 -21.78 -1.55 2.32
C VAL A 236 -21.01 -0.81 1.22
N GLY A 237 -19.99 -1.44 0.62
CA GLY A 237 -19.27 -0.88 -0.53
C GLY A 237 -17.90 -0.28 -0.23
N LYS A 238 -17.22 -0.64 0.88
CA LYS A 238 -15.86 -0.17 1.21
C LYS A 238 -14.87 -0.33 0.05
N SER A 239 -14.79 -1.52 -0.52
CA SER A 239 -13.89 -1.82 -1.66
C SER A 239 -14.25 -1.04 -2.92
N ALA A 240 -15.53 -0.70 -3.13
CA ALA A 240 -15.95 0.15 -4.25
C ALA A 240 -15.46 1.59 -4.08
N VAL A 241 -15.52 2.13 -2.86
CA VAL A 241 -14.95 3.44 -2.51
C VAL A 241 -13.45 3.48 -2.78
N LEU A 242 -12.70 2.43 -2.37
CA LEU A 242 -11.27 2.33 -2.63
C LEU A 242 -10.96 2.28 -4.14
N LYS A 243 -11.73 1.51 -4.91
CA LYS A 243 -11.58 1.45 -6.36
C LYS A 243 -11.82 2.81 -7.02
N GLU A 244 -12.87 3.49 -6.62
CA GLU A 244 -13.22 4.80 -7.17
C GLU A 244 -12.14 5.85 -6.85
N LEU A 245 -11.61 5.82 -5.61
CA LEU A 245 -10.49 6.64 -5.18
C LEU A 245 -9.27 6.50 -6.11
N ILE A 246 -8.89 5.25 -6.42
CA ILE A 246 -7.77 4.95 -7.33
C ILE A 246 -8.07 5.44 -8.75
N SER A 247 -9.32 5.32 -9.20
CA SER A 247 -9.72 5.66 -10.56
C SER A 247 -9.76 7.16 -10.82
N LYS A 248 -10.19 7.96 -9.85
CA LYS A 248 -10.27 9.42 -9.96
C LYS A 248 -8.91 10.10 -10.06
N ASN A 249 -7.86 9.50 -9.49
CA ASN A 249 -6.55 10.16 -9.29
C ASN A 249 -5.41 9.62 -10.16
N ARG A 250 -5.67 9.26 -11.40
CA ARG A 250 -4.62 8.72 -12.27
C ARG A 250 -3.53 9.73 -12.70
N ASN A 251 -3.71 11.03 -12.47
CA ASN A 251 -2.88 12.07 -13.08
C ASN A 251 -2.13 13.01 -12.11
N ASP A 252 -2.25 12.87 -10.78
CA ASP A 252 -1.89 13.96 -9.87
C ASP A 252 -0.62 13.71 -9.02
N GLY A 253 0.40 13.04 -9.57
CA GLY A 253 1.66 12.84 -8.83
C GLY A 253 1.54 11.87 -7.62
N ILE A 254 0.34 11.35 -7.35
CA ILE A 254 0.08 10.40 -6.27
C ILE A 254 0.32 8.97 -6.75
N LYS A 255 1.16 8.23 -6.02
CA LYS A 255 1.38 6.80 -6.28
C LYS A 255 0.51 5.96 -5.34
N TYR A 256 -0.30 5.08 -5.90
CA TYR A 256 -1.11 4.13 -5.15
C TYR A 256 -0.46 2.76 -5.11
N LEU A 257 -0.28 2.22 -3.91
CA LEU A 257 0.05 0.83 -3.65
C LEU A 257 -1.16 0.14 -3.03
N CYS A 258 -1.67 -0.90 -3.67
CA CYS A 258 -2.93 -1.54 -3.27
C CYS A 258 -2.66 -2.96 -2.83
N ILE A 259 -3.15 -3.33 -1.65
CA ILE A 259 -3.08 -4.69 -1.10
C ILE A 259 -4.50 -5.11 -0.75
N LYS A 260 -4.88 -6.30 -1.19
CA LYS A 260 -6.08 -6.97 -0.75
C LYS A 260 -5.68 -8.00 0.30
N ALA A 261 -6.11 -7.79 1.54
CA ALA A 261 -5.59 -8.56 2.67
C ALA A 261 -5.96 -10.05 2.63
N ASP A 262 -7.12 -10.38 2.05
CA ASP A 262 -7.56 -11.77 1.84
C ASP A 262 -6.77 -12.54 0.77
N SER A 263 -5.90 -11.85 0.01
CA SER A 263 -5.11 -12.43 -1.09
C SER A 263 -3.60 -12.42 -0.81
N ILE A 264 -3.17 -12.12 0.41
CA ILE A 264 -1.75 -12.05 0.78
C ILE A 264 -1.08 -13.42 0.65
N ASP A 265 -1.80 -14.49 0.94
CA ASP A 265 -1.29 -15.87 0.91
C ASP A 265 -1.54 -16.61 -0.41
N ASP A 266 -2.16 -15.95 -1.42
CA ASP A 266 -2.54 -16.63 -2.63
C ASP A 266 -1.35 -17.00 -3.53
N ASN A 267 -1.30 -18.27 -3.87
CA ASN A 267 -0.55 -18.84 -5.02
C ASN A 267 0.97 -18.86 -4.95
N GLY A 268 1.57 -19.12 -3.80
CA GLY A 268 3.00 -19.42 -3.73
C GLY A 268 3.92 -18.21 -3.90
N ASN A 269 3.39 -17.01 -3.82
CA ASN A 269 4.14 -15.77 -3.84
C ASN A 269 3.59 -14.82 -2.76
N PRO A 270 3.73 -15.15 -1.46
CA PRO A 270 3.27 -14.29 -0.39
C PRO A 270 3.99 -12.95 -0.44
N ILE A 271 3.26 -11.87 -0.14
CA ILE A 271 3.86 -10.54 0.04
C ILE A 271 4.73 -10.59 1.30
N THR A 272 6.01 -10.32 1.15
CA THR A 272 6.90 -10.20 2.30
C THR A 272 6.90 -8.78 2.87
N LEU A 273 7.14 -8.66 4.17
CA LEU A 273 7.31 -7.36 4.82
C LEU A 273 8.43 -6.54 4.18
N GLY A 274 9.53 -7.22 3.80
CA GLY A 274 10.67 -6.61 3.12
C GLY A 274 10.25 -5.99 1.78
N GLU A 275 9.63 -6.75 0.88
CA GLU A 275 9.18 -6.26 -0.43
C GLU A 275 8.23 -5.05 -0.31
N LEU A 276 7.30 -5.10 0.65
CA LEU A 276 6.38 -3.98 0.87
C LEU A 276 7.11 -2.73 1.36
N ARG A 277 8.01 -2.87 2.34
CA ARG A 277 8.80 -1.74 2.87
C ARG A 277 9.74 -1.16 1.82
N ASP A 278 10.43 -2.00 1.05
CA ASP A 278 11.34 -1.57 -0.01
C ASP A 278 10.57 -0.84 -1.12
N THR A 279 9.39 -1.35 -1.49
CA THR A 279 8.50 -0.70 -2.45
C THR A 279 8.00 0.65 -1.95
N LEU A 280 7.58 0.74 -0.68
CA LEU A 280 7.18 2.01 -0.07
C LEU A 280 8.34 3.01 -0.01
N ALA A 281 9.53 2.55 0.40
CA ALA A 281 10.73 3.38 0.45
C ALA A 281 11.13 3.90 -0.94
N TYR A 282 11.09 3.04 -1.97
CA TYR A 282 11.36 3.44 -3.34
C TYR A 282 10.39 4.52 -3.82
N TYR A 283 9.08 4.32 -3.65
CA TYR A 283 8.09 5.32 -4.09
C TYR A 283 8.09 6.58 -3.23
N SER A 284 8.34 6.48 -1.94
CA SER A 284 8.51 7.64 -1.04
C SER A 284 9.65 8.56 -1.50
N ALA A 285 10.72 7.98 -2.05
CA ALA A 285 11.85 8.76 -2.59
C ALA A 285 11.58 9.36 -3.98
N SER A 286 10.65 8.79 -4.75
CA SER A 286 10.45 9.10 -6.18
C SER A 286 9.11 9.79 -6.51
N ALA A 287 8.17 9.85 -5.59
CA ALA A 287 6.85 10.43 -5.78
C ALA A 287 6.56 11.52 -4.74
N GLU A 288 5.73 12.51 -5.11
CA GLU A 288 5.31 13.56 -4.18
C GLU A 288 4.49 12.99 -3.02
N ASN A 289 3.57 12.08 -3.31
CA ASN A 289 2.73 11.40 -2.33
C ASN A 289 2.55 9.92 -2.66
N VAL A 290 2.63 9.07 -1.62
CA VAL A 290 2.39 7.63 -1.72
C VAL A 290 1.23 7.25 -0.84
N ILE A 291 0.24 6.57 -1.41
CA ILE A 291 -0.94 6.09 -0.69
C ILE A 291 -0.94 4.56 -0.68
N LEU A 292 -0.72 3.98 0.50
CA LEU A 292 -0.89 2.55 0.72
C LEU A 292 -2.37 2.26 0.97
N ILE A 293 -2.98 1.46 0.11
CA ILE A 293 -4.37 1.00 0.26
C ILE A 293 -4.35 -0.45 0.72
N ILE A 294 -4.97 -0.72 1.87
CA ILE A 294 -5.16 -2.08 2.39
C ILE A 294 -6.66 -2.35 2.46
N ASP A 295 -7.15 -3.22 1.57
CA ASP A 295 -8.56 -3.62 1.57
C ASP A 295 -8.78 -4.86 2.43
N GLN A 296 -9.82 -4.82 3.28
CA GLN A 296 -10.27 -5.92 4.14
C GLN A 296 -9.18 -6.43 5.11
N ILE A 297 -8.54 -5.53 5.89
CA ILE A 297 -7.53 -5.94 6.89
C ILE A 297 -8.09 -6.92 7.92
N ASP A 298 -9.40 -6.89 8.17
CA ASP A 298 -10.13 -7.82 9.03
C ASP A 298 -10.03 -9.28 8.55
N ALA A 299 -9.83 -9.53 7.27
CA ALA A 299 -9.61 -10.89 6.76
C ALA A 299 -8.37 -11.56 7.38
N LEU A 300 -7.33 -10.80 7.73
CA LEU A 300 -6.14 -11.31 8.39
C LEU A 300 -6.36 -11.67 9.88
N SER A 301 -7.40 -11.13 10.52
CA SER A 301 -7.77 -11.49 11.88
C SER A 301 -8.61 -12.77 11.95
N GLN A 302 -9.28 -13.10 10.83
CA GLN A 302 -10.22 -14.22 10.71
C GLN A 302 -9.56 -15.49 10.18
N SER A 303 -8.23 -15.53 9.99
CA SER A 303 -7.54 -16.68 9.42
C SER A 303 -7.81 -17.94 10.26
N LEU A 304 -8.20 -19.02 9.58
CA LEU A 304 -8.57 -20.32 10.17
C LEU A 304 -7.43 -20.97 10.98
N THR A 305 -6.19 -20.51 10.80
CA THR A 305 -4.98 -21.11 11.38
C THR A 305 -4.56 -20.52 12.72
N ASN A 306 -5.27 -19.55 13.29
CA ASN A 306 -4.79 -18.71 14.41
C ASN A 306 -3.43 -18.03 14.15
N ASP A 307 -2.93 -18.08 12.93
CA ASP A 307 -1.68 -17.43 12.54
C ASP A 307 -1.96 -15.95 12.24
N ARG A 308 -1.55 -15.09 13.18
CA ARG A 308 -1.66 -13.63 13.05
C ARG A 308 -0.40 -12.98 12.48
N THR A 309 0.50 -13.75 11.91
CA THR A 309 1.79 -13.26 11.38
C THR A 309 1.58 -12.14 10.37
N HIS A 310 0.66 -12.33 9.40
CA HIS A 310 0.37 -11.32 8.39
C HIS A 310 -0.33 -10.08 8.95
N LEU A 311 -1.24 -10.24 9.91
CA LEU A 311 -1.84 -9.10 10.60
C LEU A 311 -0.78 -8.29 11.36
N ASN A 312 0.07 -8.96 12.13
CA ASN A 312 1.17 -8.30 12.86
C ASN A 312 2.14 -7.61 11.90
N MET A 313 2.44 -8.22 10.75
CA MET A 313 3.26 -7.64 9.69
C MET A 313 2.63 -6.34 9.15
N MET A 314 1.33 -6.35 8.83
CA MET A 314 0.63 -5.15 8.37
C MET A 314 0.59 -4.06 9.43
N MET A 315 0.39 -4.42 10.69
CA MET A 315 0.42 -3.48 11.81
C MET A 315 1.80 -2.86 12.00
N ALA A 316 2.88 -3.61 11.80
CA ALA A 316 4.25 -3.10 11.83
C ALA A 316 4.50 -2.09 10.69
N VAL A 317 4.02 -2.37 9.46
CA VAL A 317 4.07 -1.42 8.34
C VAL A 317 3.31 -0.15 8.67
N LEU A 318 2.06 -0.27 9.13
CA LEU A 318 1.22 0.89 9.47
C LEU A 318 1.84 1.75 10.59
N SER A 319 2.49 1.13 11.56
CA SER A 319 3.20 1.85 12.63
C SER A 319 4.47 2.56 12.12
N SER A 320 5.11 2.05 11.08
CA SER A 320 6.30 2.68 10.49
C SER A 320 5.98 3.83 9.53
N LEU A 321 4.70 4.09 9.21
CA LEU A 321 4.34 5.21 8.33
C LEU A 321 4.69 6.58 8.92
N GLU A 322 4.79 6.69 10.23
CA GLU A 322 5.22 7.93 10.92
C GLU A 322 6.66 8.35 10.56
N ASP A 323 7.48 7.39 10.07
CA ASP A 323 8.84 7.65 9.62
C ASP A 323 8.90 8.39 8.26
N TRP A 324 7.80 8.41 7.49
CA TRP A 324 7.71 9.05 6.18
C TRP A 324 6.76 10.24 6.18
N THR A 325 7.20 11.35 5.62
CA THR A 325 6.41 12.59 5.56
C THR A 325 5.40 12.62 4.39
N ASN A 326 5.60 11.77 3.38
CA ASN A 326 4.81 11.74 2.16
C ASN A 326 4.08 10.39 1.93
N VAL A 327 4.04 9.51 2.95
CA VAL A 327 3.34 8.23 2.87
C VAL A 327 2.13 8.24 3.79
N LYS A 328 0.96 7.91 3.25
CA LYS A 328 -0.29 7.74 4.00
C LYS A 328 -0.88 6.36 3.71
N ALA A 329 -1.72 5.86 4.60
CA ALA A 329 -2.47 4.63 4.37
C ALA A 329 -3.98 4.85 4.44
N VAL A 330 -4.71 4.18 3.54
CA VAL A 330 -6.17 4.04 3.59
C VAL A 330 -6.48 2.57 3.80
N VAL A 331 -7.09 2.24 4.93
CA VAL A 331 -7.31 0.86 5.38
C VAL A 331 -8.81 0.61 5.51
N SER A 332 -9.35 -0.41 4.84
CA SER A 332 -10.74 -0.82 5.06
C SER A 332 -10.85 -1.92 6.11
N CYS A 333 -11.83 -1.80 7.00
CA CYS A 333 -12.09 -2.75 8.07
C CYS A 333 -13.59 -2.86 8.37
N ARG A 334 -14.06 -4.03 8.82
CA ARG A 334 -15.43 -4.17 9.32
C ARG A 334 -15.54 -3.55 10.70
N LYS A 335 -16.68 -2.89 10.98
CA LYS A 335 -16.95 -2.29 12.31
C LYS A 335 -16.86 -3.32 13.42
N TYR A 336 -17.45 -4.50 13.21
CA TYR A 336 -17.43 -5.57 14.19
C TYR A 336 -16.00 -5.98 14.56
N ASP A 337 -15.16 -6.28 13.57
CA ASP A 337 -13.78 -6.73 13.82
C ASP A 337 -12.95 -5.63 14.46
N LEU A 338 -13.17 -4.37 14.07
CA LEU A 338 -12.54 -3.20 14.65
C LEU A 338 -12.91 -3.00 16.14
N GLU A 339 -14.08 -3.46 16.58
CA GLU A 339 -14.52 -3.36 17.97
C GLU A 339 -14.01 -4.52 18.83
N TYR A 340 -14.03 -5.73 18.28
CA TYR A 340 -13.83 -6.95 19.07
C TYR A 340 -12.44 -7.58 18.91
N ASP A 341 -11.66 -7.24 17.87
CA ASP A 341 -10.27 -7.67 17.76
C ASP A 341 -9.33 -6.65 18.40
N SER A 342 -8.57 -7.08 19.40
CA SER A 342 -7.70 -6.18 20.18
C SER A 342 -6.59 -5.52 19.37
N ILE A 343 -6.09 -6.21 18.33
CA ILE A 343 -5.04 -5.67 17.45
C ILE A 343 -5.64 -4.60 16.53
N LEU A 344 -6.75 -4.92 15.86
CA LEU A 344 -7.44 -3.98 14.97
C LEU A 344 -8.00 -2.78 15.74
N ASN A 345 -8.48 -2.98 16.96
CA ASN A 345 -8.99 -1.90 17.82
C ASN A 345 -7.93 -0.81 18.07
N SER A 346 -6.65 -1.21 18.19
CA SER A 346 -5.54 -0.26 18.36
C SER A 346 -5.36 0.73 17.21
N LEU A 347 -5.91 0.45 16.02
CA LEU A 347 -5.90 1.38 14.89
C LEU A 347 -6.79 2.60 15.11
N LYS A 348 -7.85 2.50 15.93
CA LYS A 348 -8.80 3.61 16.15
C LYS A 348 -8.11 4.88 16.65
N ASP A 349 -7.22 4.73 17.62
CA ASP A 349 -6.53 5.87 18.22
C ASP A 349 -5.53 6.53 17.26
N LYS A 350 -4.96 5.73 16.36
CA LYS A 350 -3.93 6.13 15.40
C LYS A 350 -4.49 6.60 14.05
N SER A 351 -5.80 6.47 13.81
CA SER A 351 -6.41 6.68 12.51
C SER A 351 -7.46 7.79 12.51
N THR A 352 -7.60 8.47 11.39
CA THR A 352 -8.81 9.23 11.07
C THR A 352 -9.86 8.24 10.59
N ILE A 353 -11.04 8.21 11.22
CA ILE A 353 -12.09 7.24 10.89
C ILE A 353 -13.10 7.91 9.97
N ILE A 354 -13.35 7.28 8.80
CA ILE A 354 -14.44 7.61 7.89
C ILE A 354 -15.39 6.43 7.86
N GLU A 355 -16.64 6.66 8.25
CA GLU A 355 -17.65 5.62 8.29
C GLU A 355 -18.37 5.48 6.95
N ILE A 356 -18.47 4.25 6.46
CA ILE A 356 -19.29 3.90 5.30
C ILE A 356 -20.52 3.17 5.81
N GLY A 357 -21.65 3.86 5.75
CA GLY A 357 -22.95 3.33 6.12
C GLY A 357 -23.68 2.65 4.95
N GLU A 358 -24.89 2.21 5.25
CA GLU A 358 -25.86 1.77 4.23
C GLU A 358 -26.24 2.91 3.28
N LEU A 359 -26.87 2.57 2.17
CA LEU A 359 -27.46 3.53 1.25
C LEU A 359 -28.66 4.24 1.91
N SER A 360 -28.86 5.51 1.57
CA SER A 360 -30.08 6.22 1.91
C SER A 360 -31.27 5.72 1.08
N ASP A 361 -32.48 6.05 1.51
CA ASP A 361 -33.69 5.70 0.75
C ASP A 361 -33.71 6.34 -0.64
N GLU A 362 -33.13 7.54 -0.77
CA GLU A 362 -33.00 8.25 -2.05
C GLU A 362 -31.99 7.55 -2.97
N GLU A 363 -30.84 7.10 -2.41
CA GLU A 363 -29.83 6.36 -3.18
C GLU A 363 -30.38 5.02 -3.68
N VAL A 364 -31.16 4.29 -2.84
CA VAL A 364 -31.84 3.06 -3.23
C VAL A 364 -32.88 3.34 -4.32
N ALA A 365 -33.72 4.36 -4.16
CA ALA A 365 -34.73 4.72 -5.14
C ALA A 365 -34.11 5.09 -6.49
N MET A 366 -33.03 5.90 -6.48
CA MET A 366 -32.28 6.26 -7.70
C MET A 366 -31.70 5.02 -8.39
N ALA A 367 -31.15 4.09 -7.63
CA ALA A 367 -30.57 2.86 -8.16
C ALA A 367 -31.66 1.95 -8.78
N LEU A 368 -32.82 1.81 -8.12
CA LEU A 368 -33.95 1.05 -8.64
C LEU A 368 -34.51 1.67 -9.94
N ASP A 369 -34.64 2.99 -10.00
CA ASP A 369 -35.15 3.68 -11.21
C ASP A 369 -34.15 3.64 -12.37
N LYS A 370 -32.85 3.42 -12.11
CA LYS A 370 -31.86 3.08 -13.15
C LYS A 370 -32.01 1.67 -13.70
N LEU A 371 -32.55 0.71 -12.91
CA LEU A 371 -32.86 -0.64 -13.38
C LEU A 371 -34.09 -0.63 -14.30
N GLU A 372 -35.15 0.06 -13.87
CA GLU A 372 -36.40 0.29 -14.66
C GLU A 372 -37.09 1.53 -14.13
N GLU A 373 -37.50 2.44 -15.01
CA GLU A 373 -38.18 3.68 -14.63
C GLU A 373 -39.46 3.40 -13.79
N GLY A 374 -39.52 4.03 -12.62
CA GLY A 374 -40.64 3.87 -11.69
C GLY A 374 -40.61 2.56 -10.87
N LEU A 375 -39.51 1.79 -10.90
CA LEU A 375 -39.35 0.57 -10.09
C LEU A 375 -39.34 0.89 -8.59
N SER A 376 -38.76 2.00 -8.21
CA SER A 376 -38.72 2.49 -6.82
C SER A 376 -40.11 2.61 -6.18
N LYS A 377 -41.16 2.91 -6.98
CA LYS A 377 -42.53 3.03 -6.51
C LYS A 377 -43.27 1.69 -6.41
N LYS A 378 -42.73 0.64 -7.03
CA LYS A 378 -43.32 -0.72 -7.06
C LYS A 378 -42.74 -1.61 -5.94
N VAL A 379 -41.56 -1.31 -5.48
CA VAL A 379 -40.86 -2.02 -4.39
C VAL A 379 -41.42 -1.55 -3.04
N ASP A 380 -41.75 -2.50 -2.17
CA ASP A 380 -42.28 -2.20 -0.85
C ASP A 380 -41.20 -1.68 0.12
N CYS A 381 -41.63 -1.11 1.24
CA CYS A 381 -40.74 -0.52 2.22
C CYS A 381 -39.83 -1.53 2.94
N VAL A 382 -40.23 -2.81 3.03
CA VAL A 382 -39.42 -3.87 3.64
C VAL A 382 -38.26 -4.21 2.73
N THR A 383 -38.57 -4.46 1.46
CA THR A 383 -37.56 -4.72 0.43
C THR A 383 -36.62 -3.53 0.29
N ALA A 384 -37.13 -2.29 0.22
CA ALA A 384 -36.29 -1.09 0.12
C ALA A 384 -35.26 -1.00 1.26
N LYS A 385 -35.64 -1.35 2.48
CA LYS A 385 -34.72 -1.41 3.63
C LYS A 385 -33.63 -2.49 3.46
N ILE A 386 -33.98 -3.66 2.95
CA ILE A 386 -33.01 -4.74 2.69
C ILE A 386 -32.03 -4.29 1.61
N LEU A 387 -32.48 -3.55 0.61
CA LEU A 387 -31.68 -3.06 -0.52
C LEU A 387 -30.72 -1.91 -0.15
N ARG A 388 -30.75 -1.36 1.07
CA ARG A 388 -29.78 -0.35 1.52
C ARG A 388 -28.34 -0.86 1.56
N THR A 389 -28.15 -2.17 1.63
CA THR A 389 -26.82 -2.77 1.50
C THR A 389 -26.47 -2.92 0.02
N VAL A 390 -25.41 -2.25 -0.44
CA VAL A 390 -24.99 -2.21 -1.87
C VAL A 390 -24.93 -3.59 -2.50
N GLN A 391 -24.44 -4.57 -1.76
CA GLN A 391 -24.34 -5.95 -2.21
C GLN A 391 -25.71 -6.60 -2.42
N VAL A 392 -26.65 -6.38 -1.51
CA VAL A 392 -28.00 -6.93 -1.63
C VAL A 392 -28.73 -6.29 -2.81
N LEU A 393 -28.54 -4.98 -3.01
CA LEU A 393 -29.03 -4.25 -4.17
C LEU A 393 -28.46 -4.82 -5.49
N ASN A 394 -27.18 -5.17 -5.51
CA ASN A 394 -26.56 -5.81 -6.69
C ASN A 394 -27.16 -7.22 -6.93
N SER A 395 -27.41 -7.99 -5.87
CA SER A 395 -28.08 -9.30 -5.98
C SER A 395 -29.50 -9.16 -6.53
N PHE A 396 -30.24 -8.15 -6.06
CA PHE A 396 -31.55 -7.80 -6.60
C PHE A 396 -31.48 -7.42 -8.09
N SER A 397 -30.47 -6.64 -8.49
CA SER A 397 -30.24 -6.28 -9.89
C SER A 397 -30.06 -7.52 -10.78
N ILE A 398 -29.25 -8.49 -10.34
CA ILE A 398 -29.03 -9.75 -11.05
C ILE A 398 -30.37 -10.51 -11.22
N LEU A 399 -31.13 -10.63 -10.13
CA LEU A 399 -32.44 -11.32 -10.16
C LEU A 399 -33.43 -10.59 -11.06
N PHE A 400 -33.56 -9.28 -10.91
CA PHE A 400 -34.56 -8.47 -11.66
C PHE A 400 -34.35 -8.54 -13.16
N GLN A 401 -33.11 -8.59 -13.64
CA GLN A 401 -32.82 -8.76 -15.06
C GLN A 401 -33.30 -10.10 -15.62
N ARG A 402 -33.44 -11.12 -14.78
CA ARG A 402 -33.95 -12.45 -15.17
C ARG A 402 -35.43 -12.63 -14.93
N ASN A 403 -35.91 -12.10 -13.82
CA ASN A 403 -37.29 -12.23 -13.41
C ASN A 403 -37.83 -10.91 -12.87
N LYS A 404 -38.50 -10.15 -13.72
CA LYS A 404 -39.10 -8.84 -13.39
C LYS A 404 -40.34 -8.93 -12.53
N SER A 405 -40.92 -10.12 -12.33
CA SER A 405 -42.17 -10.27 -11.60
C SER A 405 -42.00 -10.35 -10.09
N ARG A 406 -40.81 -10.79 -9.60
CA ARG A 406 -40.54 -10.94 -8.18
C ARG A 406 -39.67 -9.77 -7.69
N ILE A 407 -40.33 -8.78 -7.10
CA ILE A 407 -39.69 -7.51 -6.72
C ILE A 407 -39.74 -7.20 -5.22
N ASN A 408 -40.51 -7.98 -4.44
CA ASN A 408 -40.67 -7.78 -3.00
C ASN A 408 -40.18 -8.98 -2.20
N PHE A 409 -39.46 -8.73 -1.14
CA PHE A 409 -38.80 -9.73 -0.29
C PHE A 409 -38.86 -9.30 1.18
N ASN A 410 -39.05 -10.28 2.09
CA ASN A 410 -39.08 -10.03 3.53
C ASN A 410 -37.69 -10.14 4.19
N SER A 411 -36.73 -10.80 3.53
CA SER A 411 -35.38 -10.98 4.02
C SER A 411 -34.36 -11.12 2.88
N GLN A 412 -33.10 -10.96 3.20
CA GLN A 412 -31.99 -11.24 2.28
C GLN A 412 -31.95 -12.71 1.86
N ILE A 413 -32.30 -13.63 2.78
CA ILE A 413 -32.36 -15.07 2.49
C ILE A 413 -33.41 -15.35 1.42
N GLU A 414 -34.61 -14.77 1.53
CA GLU A 414 -35.66 -14.91 0.55
C GLU A 414 -35.23 -14.39 -0.85
N LEU A 415 -34.46 -13.31 -0.90
CA LEU A 415 -33.87 -12.82 -2.15
C LEU A 415 -32.85 -13.82 -2.72
N TYR A 416 -32.03 -14.43 -1.86
CA TYR A 416 -31.05 -15.43 -2.30
C TYR A 416 -31.71 -16.74 -2.74
N ASP A 417 -32.80 -17.17 -2.09
CA ASP A 417 -33.63 -18.29 -2.55
C ASP A 417 -34.18 -18.01 -3.94
N ALA A 418 -34.76 -16.81 -4.15
CA ALA A 418 -35.24 -16.40 -5.44
C ALA A 418 -34.17 -16.38 -6.53
N LEU A 419 -32.96 -15.95 -6.18
CA LEU A 419 -31.82 -15.95 -7.09
C LEU A 419 -31.37 -17.38 -7.43
N TRP A 420 -31.38 -18.27 -6.43
CA TRP A 420 -31.07 -19.68 -6.57
C TRP A 420 -32.08 -20.36 -7.51
N ASP A 421 -33.36 -20.20 -7.23
CA ASP A 421 -34.46 -20.76 -8.02
C ASP A 421 -34.44 -20.28 -9.48
N THR A 422 -34.15 -18.97 -9.68
CA THR A 422 -34.21 -18.36 -11.00
C THR A 422 -33.02 -18.70 -11.89
N ILE A 423 -31.81 -18.92 -11.29
CA ILE A 423 -30.57 -19.12 -12.08
C ILE A 423 -30.07 -20.56 -11.95
N ILE A 424 -30.04 -21.11 -10.75
CA ILE A 424 -29.42 -22.42 -10.52
C ILE A 424 -30.43 -23.53 -10.83
N LEU A 425 -31.66 -23.40 -10.37
CA LEU A 425 -32.73 -24.37 -10.59
C LEU A 425 -33.55 -24.13 -11.88
N ASP A 426 -33.17 -23.18 -12.73
CA ASP A 426 -33.84 -22.87 -14.00
C ASP A 426 -33.86 -24.09 -14.91
N SER A 427 -35.03 -24.75 -15.00
CA SER A 427 -35.26 -25.91 -15.87
C SER A 427 -35.39 -25.52 -17.35
N SER A 428 -35.58 -24.24 -17.67
CA SER A 428 -35.68 -23.78 -19.06
C SER A 428 -34.28 -23.63 -19.71
N SER A 429 -33.22 -23.61 -18.92
CA SER A 429 -31.85 -23.56 -19.40
C SER A 429 -31.46 -24.88 -20.07
N GLN A 430 -30.66 -24.79 -21.15
CA GLN A 430 -30.08 -25.96 -21.83
C GLN A 430 -29.04 -26.73 -20.99
N TYR A 431 -28.71 -26.20 -19.80
CA TYR A 431 -27.68 -26.79 -18.91
C TYR A 431 -28.36 -27.58 -17.80
N ASP A 432 -27.77 -28.70 -17.44
CA ASP A 432 -28.28 -29.59 -16.41
C ASP A 432 -28.32 -28.89 -15.04
N VAL A 433 -29.49 -28.92 -14.39
CA VAL A 433 -29.75 -28.31 -13.08
C VAL A 433 -28.87 -28.93 -12.01
N GLU A 434 -28.76 -30.25 -11.98
CA GLU A 434 -28.02 -30.99 -10.98
C GLU A 434 -26.50 -30.65 -11.06
N ILE A 435 -25.98 -30.52 -12.27
CA ILE A 435 -24.59 -30.15 -12.49
C ILE A 435 -24.33 -28.71 -11.98
N ARG A 436 -25.23 -27.77 -12.18
CA ARG A 436 -25.09 -26.38 -11.70
C ARG A 436 -25.11 -26.33 -10.18
N GLU A 437 -26.05 -26.99 -9.55
CA GLU A 437 -26.20 -27.02 -8.10
C GLU A 437 -24.98 -27.69 -7.41
N GLN A 438 -24.59 -28.86 -7.88
CA GLN A 438 -23.39 -29.56 -7.38
C GLN A 438 -22.12 -28.73 -7.60
N LEU A 439 -22.05 -27.99 -8.70
CA LEU A 439 -20.89 -27.11 -8.95
C LEU A 439 -20.83 -25.96 -7.95
N MET A 440 -21.96 -25.35 -7.60
CA MET A 440 -22.03 -24.30 -6.57
C MET A 440 -21.57 -24.84 -5.22
N TYR A 441 -22.04 -26.00 -4.80
CA TYR A 441 -21.63 -26.65 -3.56
C TYR A 441 -20.13 -27.00 -3.58
N LYS A 442 -19.63 -27.52 -4.69
CA LYS A 442 -18.21 -27.85 -4.84
C LYS A 442 -17.30 -26.62 -4.77
N ILE A 443 -17.71 -25.50 -5.36
CA ILE A 443 -16.97 -24.23 -5.25
C ILE A 443 -16.97 -23.75 -3.80
N ALA A 444 -18.13 -23.78 -3.11
CA ALA A 444 -18.24 -23.39 -1.71
C ALA A 444 -17.35 -24.25 -0.80
N GLU A 445 -17.34 -25.56 -0.99
CA GLU A 445 -16.44 -26.46 -0.27
C GLU A 445 -14.96 -26.21 -0.56
N THR A 446 -14.62 -25.86 -1.81
CA THR A 446 -13.24 -25.57 -2.20
C THR A 446 -12.74 -24.30 -1.50
N ILE A 447 -13.56 -23.24 -1.48
CA ILE A 447 -13.30 -21.99 -0.75
C ILE A 447 -13.05 -22.30 0.73
N ARG A 448 -13.94 -23.08 1.34
CA ARG A 448 -13.83 -23.46 2.74
C ARG A 448 -12.55 -24.24 3.03
N LYS A 449 -12.23 -25.26 2.23
CA LYS A 449 -11.04 -26.12 2.42
C LYS A 449 -9.73 -25.35 2.21
N ALA A 450 -9.75 -24.39 1.30
CA ALA A 450 -8.59 -23.55 1.01
C ALA A 450 -8.38 -22.43 2.05
N GLY A 451 -9.43 -22.06 2.83
CA GLY A 451 -9.35 -20.95 3.79
C GLY A 451 -9.20 -19.56 3.12
N THR A 452 -9.48 -19.46 1.81
CA THR A 452 -9.40 -18.21 1.04
C THR A 452 -10.65 -18.08 0.17
N LEU A 453 -11.12 -16.84 -0.03
CA LEU A 453 -12.32 -16.56 -0.85
C LEU A 453 -12.08 -16.71 -2.35
N ASN A 454 -10.81 -16.84 -2.79
CA ASN A 454 -10.41 -16.94 -4.19
C ASN A 454 -9.50 -18.16 -4.46
N PRO A 455 -9.91 -19.40 -4.12
CA PRO A 455 -9.07 -20.56 -4.35
C PRO A 455 -8.91 -20.87 -5.84
N GLN A 456 -7.85 -21.58 -6.17
CA GLN A 456 -7.72 -22.18 -7.48
C GLN A 456 -8.79 -23.26 -7.70
N PHE A 457 -9.46 -23.20 -8.82
CA PHE A 457 -10.51 -24.11 -9.18
C PHE A 457 -10.50 -24.45 -10.68
N ALA A 458 -10.50 -25.73 -10.99
CA ALA A 458 -10.61 -26.20 -12.37
C ALA A 458 -11.89 -27.03 -12.52
N PRO A 459 -12.90 -26.55 -13.29
CA PRO A 459 -14.08 -27.35 -13.59
C PRO A 459 -13.71 -28.56 -14.45
N THR A 460 -14.35 -29.69 -14.20
CA THR A 460 -14.24 -30.87 -15.08
C THR A 460 -14.85 -30.58 -16.46
N SER A 461 -14.54 -31.42 -17.45
CA SER A 461 -15.06 -31.26 -18.81
C SER A 461 -16.60 -31.20 -18.83
N SER A 462 -17.30 -31.97 -17.99
CA SER A 462 -18.76 -31.97 -17.85
C SER A 462 -19.29 -30.72 -17.16
N GLN A 463 -18.51 -30.09 -16.28
CA GLN A 463 -18.92 -28.89 -15.53
C GLN A 463 -18.62 -27.58 -16.26
N LYS A 464 -17.80 -27.61 -17.32
CA LYS A 464 -17.28 -26.42 -17.98
C LYS A 464 -18.40 -25.49 -18.48
N GLN A 465 -19.45 -26.03 -19.10
CA GLN A 465 -20.57 -25.24 -19.62
C GLN A 465 -21.40 -24.62 -18.48
N ALA A 466 -21.69 -25.40 -17.42
CA ALA A 466 -22.36 -24.87 -16.23
C ALA A 466 -21.55 -23.78 -15.54
N TYR A 467 -20.23 -23.95 -15.47
CA TYR A 467 -19.31 -22.96 -14.92
C TYR A 467 -19.35 -21.64 -15.69
N GLU A 468 -19.31 -21.70 -17.03
CA GLU A 468 -19.45 -20.53 -17.90
C GLU A 468 -20.81 -19.84 -17.72
N TYR A 469 -21.88 -20.63 -17.62
CA TYR A 469 -23.24 -20.12 -17.39
C TYR A 469 -23.33 -19.39 -16.04
N LEU A 470 -22.84 -19.96 -14.94
CA LEU A 470 -22.87 -19.32 -13.62
C LEU A 470 -22.04 -18.03 -13.60
N ALA A 471 -20.90 -18.01 -14.28
CA ALA A 471 -20.06 -16.83 -14.41
C ALA A 471 -20.73 -15.72 -15.24
N SER A 472 -21.35 -16.07 -16.37
CA SER A 472 -22.07 -15.10 -17.21
C SER A 472 -23.31 -14.50 -16.55
N ASN A 473 -23.90 -15.22 -15.59
CA ASN A 473 -25.00 -14.75 -14.75
C ASN A 473 -24.52 -13.97 -13.50
N GLY A 474 -23.23 -13.77 -13.33
CA GLY A 474 -22.67 -12.97 -12.24
C GLY A 474 -22.68 -13.64 -10.87
N LEU A 475 -23.00 -14.94 -10.75
CA LEU A 475 -22.99 -15.66 -9.47
C LEU A 475 -21.59 -16.02 -9.00
N ILE A 476 -20.68 -16.27 -9.95
CA ILE A 476 -19.28 -16.52 -9.69
C ILE A 476 -18.41 -15.58 -10.52
N ARG A 477 -17.22 -15.29 -10.03
CA ARG A 477 -16.19 -14.52 -10.72
C ARG A 477 -14.97 -15.40 -10.97
N ARG A 478 -14.27 -15.11 -12.07
CA ARG A 478 -13.07 -15.85 -12.49
C ARG A 478 -11.91 -14.91 -12.63
N GLU A 479 -10.78 -15.29 -12.06
CA GLU A 479 -9.52 -14.57 -12.20
C GLU A 479 -8.40 -15.57 -12.50
N GLY A 480 -8.03 -15.70 -13.77
CA GLY A 480 -7.12 -16.76 -14.19
C GLY A 480 -7.66 -18.15 -13.85
N CYS A 481 -7.00 -18.85 -12.95
CA CYS A 481 -7.44 -20.16 -12.43
C CYS A 481 -8.22 -20.06 -11.11
N ALA A 482 -8.35 -18.87 -10.52
CA ALA A 482 -9.09 -18.66 -9.28
C ALA A 482 -10.59 -18.47 -9.53
N VAL A 483 -11.41 -18.89 -8.56
CA VAL A 483 -12.86 -18.69 -8.55
C VAL A 483 -13.29 -18.07 -7.23
N SER A 484 -14.28 -17.18 -7.29
CA SER A 484 -14.96 -16.66 -6.11
C SER A 484 -16.46 -16.52 -6.38
N PHE A 485 -17.25 -16.50 -5.34
CA PHE A 485 -18.62 -16.01 -5.44
C PHE A 485 -18.62 -14.50 -5.69
N PHE A 486 -19.70 -13.98 -6.25
CA PHE A 486 -19.82 -12.54 -6.43
C PHE A 486 -19.79 -11.76 -5.12
N HIS A 487 -20.13 -12.44 -4.00
CA HIS A 487 -19.99 -11.92 -2.64
C HIS A 487 -19.90 -13.03 -1.59
N GLN A 488 -19.21 -12.72 -0.47
CA GLN A 488 -19.02 -13.64 0.64
C GLN A 488 -20.34 -14.13 1.26
N SER A 489 -21.34 -13.27 1.45
CA SER A 489 -22.62 -13.71 2.06
C SER A 489 -23.40 -14.67 1.18
N PHE A 490 -23.22 -14.63 -0.15
CA PHE A 490 -23.82 -15.64 -1.04
C PHE A 490 -23.04 -16.97 -0.99
N TYR A 491 -21.74 -16.92 -0.77
CA TYR A 491 -20.94 -18.10 -0.41
C TYR A 491 -21.44 -18.73 0.89
N GLU A 492 -21.60 -17.92 1.95
CA GLU A 492 -22.11 -18.38 3.26
C GLU A 492 -23.51 -18.98 3.12
N TYR A 493 -24.40 -18.35 2.36
CA TYR A 493 -25.72 -18.88 2.03
C TYR A 493 -25.63 -20.23 1.29
N THR A 494 -24.78 -20.33 0.25
CA THR A 494 -24.58 -21.55 -0.52
C THR A 494 -24.09 -22.70 0.36
N LEU A 495 -23.16 -22.42 1.24
CA LEU A 495 -22.62 -23.41 2.18
C LEU A 495 -23.66 -23.83 3.22
N ALA A 496 -24.44 -22.88 3.77
CA ALA A 496 -25.52 -23.16 4.71
C ALA A 496 -26.59 -24.05 4.06
N ARG A 497 -26.98 -23.77 2.81
CA ARG A 497 -27.91 -24.57 2.02
C ARG A 497 -27.38 -26.00 1.83
N HIS A 498 -26.10 -26.15 1.45
CA HIS A 498 -25.45 -27.46 1.30
C HIS A 498 -25.46 -28.27 2.60
N TYR A 499 -25.24 -27.62 3.75
CA TYR A 499 -25.31 -28.28 5.05
C TYR A 499 -26.71 -28.64 5.49
N SER A 500 -27.73 -27.83 5.17
CA SER A 500 -29.12 -28.15 5.48
C SER A 500 -29.59 -29.42 4.75
N GLU A 501 -29.07 -29.67 3.57
CA GLU A 501 -29.32 -30.90 2.81
C GLU A 501 -28.47 -32.09 3.29
N ASN A 502 -27.32 -31.84 3.96
CA ASN A 502 -26.34 -32.84 4.40
C ASN A 502 -25.98 -32.71 5.88
N ASN A 503 -26.93 -32.98 6.78
CA ASN A 503 -26.77 -32.85 8.24
C ASN A 503 -25.56 -33.62 8.82
N SER A 504 -25.17 -34.74 8.23
CA SER A 504 -24.01 -35.53 8.67
C SER A 504 -22.68 -34.85 8.35
N LEU A 505 -22.61 -34.12 7.23
CA LEU A 505 -21.44 -33.32 6.84
C LEU A 505 -21.29 -32.14 7.81
N PHE A 506 -22.37 -31.42 8.08
CA PHE A 506 -22.40 -30.33 9.04
C PHE A 506 -21.92 -30.74 10.43
N ALA A 507 -22.47 -31.84 10.98
CA ALA A 507 -22.07 -32.36 12.30
C ALA A 507 -20.59 -32.79 12.33
N THR A 508 -20.07 -33.33 11.24
CA THR A 508 -18.67 -33.74 11.14
C THR A 508 -17.73 -32.56 11.13
N ASP A 509 -18.10 -31.54 10.41
CA ASP A 509 -17.28 -30.34 10.21
C ASP A 509 -17.27 -29.45 11.45
N ILE A 510 -18.39 -29.26 12.13
CA ILE A 510 -18.44 -28.57 13.43
C ILE A 510 -17.55 -29.26 14.49
N LYS A 511 -17.48 -30.59 14.47
CA LYS A 511 -16.65 -31.34 15.45
C LYS A 511 -15.16 -31.26 15.17
N LYS A 512 -14.75 -31.03 13.92
CA LYS A 512 -13.35 -31.01 13.50
C LYS A 512 -12.68 -29.65 13.66
N GLU A 513 -13.43 -28.58 13.66
CA GLU A 513 -12.90 -27.23 13.61
C GLU A 513 -12.97 -26.49 14.95
N ILE A 514 -11.90 -25.74 15.23
CA ILE A 514 -11.90 -24.71 16.27
C ILE A 514 -12.88 -23.63 15.83
N GLN A 515 -13.93 -23.38 16.62
CA GLN A 515 -15.02 -22.45 16.29
C GLN A 515 -14.51 -21.02 16.08
N GLY A 516 -14.18 -20.65 14.85
CA GLY A 516 -13.89 -19.28 14.44
C GLY A 516 -15.17 -18.43 14.29
N LEU A 517 -14.98 -17.11 14.17
CA LEU A 517 -16.10 -16.15 13.97
C LEU A 517 -16.92 -16.45 12.70
N GLU A 518 -16.26 -16.98 11.66
CA GLU A 518 -16.89 -17.37 10.40
C GLU A 518 -17.92 -18.50 10.58
N MET A 519 -17.63 -19.46 11.47
CA MET A 519 -18.57 -20.53 11.78
C MET A 519 -19.85 -20.04 12.47
N ARG A 520 -19.80 -18.91 13.18
CA ARG A 520 -20.99 -18.38 13.88
C ARG A 520 -22.02 -17.81 12.92
N SER A 521 -21.58 -17.08 11.89
CA SER A 521 -22.49 -16.55 10.86
C SER A 521 -23.13 -17.67 10.06
N MET A 522 -22.35 -18.71 9.74
CA MET A 522 -22.81 -19.88 9.02
C MET A 522 -23.76 -20.75 9.86
N VAL A 523 -23.45 -21.03 11.14
CA VAL A 523 -24.34 -21.76 12.05
C VAL A 523 -25.68 -21.05 12.18
N LYS A 524 -25.65 -19.71 12.31
CA LYS A 524 -26.87 -18.91 12.33
C LYS A 524 -27.68 -19.08 11.04
N ALA A 525 -27.03 -18.99 9.88
CA ALA A 525 -27.69 -19.14 8.57
C ALA A 525 -28.24 -20.56 8.31
N VAL A 526 -27.70 -21.60 8.98
CA VAL A 526 -28.23 -22.98 8.91
C VAL A 526 -29.43 -23.17 9.84
N LEU A 527 -29.52 -22.40 10.93
CA LEU A 527 -30.56 -22.50 11.95
C LEU A 527 -31.77 -21.59 11.66
N ASP A 528 -31.57 -20.51 10.94
CA ASP A 528 -32.61 -19.61 10.43
C ASP A 528 -33.27 -20.22 9.18
#